data_45688679b7c1526b8bf5050380c8c7d3
#
_entry.id   45688679b7c1526b8bf5050380c8c7d3
#
_cell.length_a   1.000
_cell.length_b   1.000
_cell.length_c   1.000
_cell.angle_alpha   90.00
_cell.angle_beta   90.00
_cell.angle_gamma   90.00
#
_symmetry.space_group_name_H-M   'P 1'
#
loop_
_entity.id
_entity.type
_entity.pdbx_description
1 polymer ?
#
loop_
_entity_poly.entity_id
_entity_poly.type
_entity_poly.pdbx_seq_one_letter_code
_entity_poly.pdbx_strand_id
1 'polypeptide(L)'
;MTDTVGRPRTVAVAGIDRIHYYNWVRRLPRFAGAIAPVFIIVLPAILLTLSGCYSGSRPPRIGAPAPDFTVRVSDRTVTLSQLRGQVVVLNFWATWCPPCVEELPSLVRMQQRMKSHGVIVLAVSVDADENNYRRFLKDHDVNLLSVRDPDQKSSGLYGTFKFPETYVIDRNGVVRRKFIGAVDWTEPEVIDFLGRL
;
A
#
# COMPACT_ATOMS: atom_id res chain seq x y z
N MET A 1 41.33 -26.53 -27.15
CA MET A 1 42.37 -27.11 -27.99
C MET A 1 41.97 -26.83 -29.43
N THR A 2 42.63 -25.92 -30.07
CA THR A 2 42.49 -25.57 -31.49
C THR A 2 43.47 -26.41 -32.30
N ASP A 3 43.04 -26.89 -33.46
CA ASP A 3 43.98 -27.53 -34.40
C ASP A 3 44.83 -26.48 -35.14
N THR A 4 45.90 -26.91 -35.72
CA THR A 4 46.98 -26.09 -36.25
C THR A 4 46.60 -25.22 -37.46
N VAL A 5 45.30 -25.06 -37.81
CA VAL A 5 44.87 -24.30 -39.01
C VAL A 5 43.73 -23.31 -38.69
N GLY A 6 43.35 -23.11 -37.42
CA GLY A 6 42.48 -21.99 -37.02
C GLY A 6 41.05 -22.01 -37.55
N ARG A 7 40.44 -23.15 -37.87
CA ARG A 7 39.04 -23.24 -38.30
C ARG A 7 38.14 -23.76 -37.16
N PRO A 8 37.01 -23.15 -36.91
CA PRO A 8 36.07 -23.66 -35.92
C PRO A 8 35.41 -24.96 -36.40
N ARG A 9 35.46 -26.00 -35.56
CA ARG A 9 34.76 -27.24 -35.82
C ARG A 9 33.26 -27.03 -35.69
N THR A 10 32.54 -27.18 -36.79
CA THR A 10 31.07 -27.28 -36.79
C THR A 10 30.65 -28.59 -36.15
N VAL A 11 29.95 -28.50 -35.02
CA VAL A 11 29.27 -29.66 -34.40
C VAL A 11 28.04 -29.95 -35.24
N ALA A 12 28.04 -31.09 -35.93
CA ALA A 12 26.86 -31.59 -36.64
C ALA A 12 25.79 -31.97 -35.62
N VAL A 13 24.71 -31.22 -35.55
CA VAL A 13 23.50 -31.62 -34.83
C VAL A 13 22.84 -32.73 -35.65
N ALA A 14 22.82 -33.93 -35.11
CA ALA A 14 22.19 -35.09 -35.71
C ALA A 14 20.71 -34.76 -35.99
N GLY A 15 20.30 -34.93 -37.26
CA GLY A 15 18.95 -34.65 -37.71
C GLY A 15 17.95 -35.54 -36.98
N ILE A 16 17.01 -34.88 -36.26
CA ILE A 16 15.82 -35.54 -35.72
C ILE A 16 14.91 -35.81 -36.94
N ASP A 17 14.77 -37.08 -37.29
CA ASP A 17 13.96 -37.55 -38.42
C ASP A 17 12.53 -37.02 -38.29
N ARG A 18 12.18 -36.13 -39.20
CA ARG A 18 10.81 -35.57 -39.33
C ARG A 18 9.72 -36.62 -39.59
N ILE A 19 10.10 -37.86 -39.91
CA ILE A 19 9.21 -38.93 -40.30
C ILE A 19 8.49 -39.58 -39.08
N HIS A 20 9.12 -39.58 -37.89
CA HIS A 20 8.50 -40.19 -36.70
C HIS A 20 7.41 -39.30 -36.03
N TYR A 21 7.45 -37.97 -36.23
CA TYR A 21 6.47 -37.07 -35.62
C TYR A 21 5.08 -37.18 -36.25
N TYR A 22 4.98 -37.41 -37.56
CA TYR A 22 3.71 -37.48 -38.26
C TYR A 22 2.92 -38.79 -38.04
N ASN A 23 3.58 -39.90 -37.66
CA ASN A 23 2.90 -41.18 -37.41
C ASN A 23 2.25 -41.28 -36.04
N TRP A 24 2.68 -40.46 -35.06
CA TRP A 24 2.10 -40.48 -33.71
C TRP A 24 0.75 -39.75 -33.66
N VAL A 25 0.58 -38.72 -34.43
CA VAL A 25 -0.66 -37.91 -34.49
C VAL A 25 -1.82 -38.67 -35.13
N ARG A 26 -1.57 -39.72 -35.95
CA ARG A 26 -2.62 -40.53 -36.60
C ARG A 26 -3.25 -41.63 -35.71
N ARG A 27 -2.71 -41.83 -34.52
CA ARG A 27 -3.23 -42.87 -33.57
C ARG A 27 -4.00 -42.32 -32.38
N LEU A 28 -4.43 -41.06 -32.41
CA LEU A 28 -5.34 -40.55 -31.40
C LEU A 28 -6.72 -41.18 -31.64
N PRO A 29 -7.30 -41.87 -30.63
CA PRO A 29 -8.61 -42.50 -30.77
C PRO A 29 -9.67 -41.41 -31.05
N ARG A 30 -10.57 -41.71 -31.96
CA ARG A 30 -11.70 -40.86 -32.40
C ARG A 30 -12.72 -40.56 -31.27
N PHE A 31 -12.31 -40.36 -30.03
CA PHE A 31 -13.16 -39.89 -28.93
C PHE A 31 -13.30 -38.39 -28.87
N ALA A 32 -12.77 -37.64 -29.87
CA ALA A 32 -12.76 -36.20 -29.89
C ALA A 32 -14.14 -35.52 -30.10
N GLY A 33 -15.18 -36.31 -30.43
CA GLY A 33 -16.51 -35.76 -30.74
C GLY A 33 -17.36 -35.36 -29.52
N ALA A 34 -17.14 -35.98 -28.37
CA ALA A 34 -18.01 -35.76 -27.19
C ALA A 34 -17.42 -34.82 -26.15
N ILE A 35 -16.10 -34.59 -26.18
CA ILE A 35 -15.42 -33.78 -25.15
C ILE A 35 -15.27 -32.30 -25.59
N ALA A 36 -15.22 -32.04 -26.91
CA ALA A 36 -15.05 -30.70 -27.47
C ALA A 36 -16.11 -29.68 -27.01
N PRO A 37 -17.44 -30.00 -26.98
CA PRO A 37 -18.43 -29.03 -26.54
C PRO A 37 -18.35 -28.70 -25.06
N VAL A 38 -17.87 -29.62 -24.21
CA VAL A 38 -17.73 -29.39 -22.78
C VAL A 38 -16.61 -28.39 -22.51
N PHE A 39 -15.47 -28.48 -23.21
CA PHE A 39 -14.38 -27.51 -23.08
C PHE A 39 -14.74 -26.11 -23.58
N ILE A 40 -15.58 -26.01 -24.62
CA ILE A 40 -16.02 -24.71 -25.16
C ILE A 40 -16.94 -23.97 -24.18
N ILE A 41 -17.72 -24.69 -23.36
CA ILE A 41 -18.67 -24.11 -22.40
C ILE A 41 -18.01 -23.92 -21.04
N VAL A 42 -17.21 -24.85 -20.56
CA VAL A 42 -16.62 -24.83 -19.20
C VAL A 42 -15.44 -23.86 -19.10
N LEU A 43 -14.62 -23.74 -20.15
CA LEU A 43 -13.46 -22.85 -20.12
C LEU A 43 -13.84 -21.35 -19.99
N PRO A 44 -14.81 -20.81 -20.77
CA PRO A 44 -15.25 -19.43 -20.58
C PRO A 44 -16.02 -19.22 -19.26
N ALA A 45 -16.74 -20.22 -18.75
CA ALA A 45 -17.39 -20.15 -17.46
C ALA A 45 -16.38 -20.06 -16.30
N ILE A 46 -15.27 -20.81 -16.37
CA ILE A 46 -14.16 -20.72 -15.39
C ILE A 46 -13.45 -19.39 -15.50
N LEU A 47 -13.23 -18.85 -16.72
CA LEU A 47 -12.64 -17.52 -16.91
C LEU A 47 -13.53 -16.39 -16.34
N LEU A 48 -14.84 -16.50 -16.45
CA LEU A 48 -15.80 -15.55 -15.87
C LEU A 48 -15.84 -15.58 -14.34
N THR A 49 -15.62 -16.75 -13.73
CA THR A 49 -15.57 -16.87 -12.26
C THR A 49 -14.24 -16.42 -11.67
N LEU A 50 -13.15 -16.41 -12.45
CA LEU A 50 -11.84 -15.90 -12.04
C LEU A 50 -11.73 -14.38 -12.12
N SER A 51 -12.72 -13.70 -12.71
CA SER A 51 -12.85 -12.22 -12.62
C SER A 51 -13.34 -11.77 -11.25
N GLY A 52 -12.97 -12.51 -10.19
CA GLY A 52 -13.18 -12.11 -8.81
C GLY A 52 -12.57 -10.73 -8.61
N CYS A 53 -13.41 -9.75 -8.27
CA CYS A 53 -13.01 -8.41 -7.92
C CYS A 53 -11.89 -8.47 -6.88
N TYR A 54 -10.65 -8.21 -7.30
CA TYR A 54 -9.57 -7.89 -6.39
C TYR A 54 -9.90 -6.50 -5.81
N SER A 55 -10.73 -6.48 -4.78
CA SER A 55 -11.13 -5.28 -4.03
C SER A 55 -10.07 -4.89 -3.00
N GLY A 56 -8.80 -5.15 -3.28
CA GLY A 56 -7.70 -4.61 -2.50
C GLY A 56 -7.72 -3.08 -2.64
N SER A 57 -7.88 -2.36 -1.52
CA SER A 57 -7.78 -0.91 -1.51
C SER A 57 -6.42 -0.50 -2.03
N ARG A 58 -6.40 0.27 -3.13
CA ARG A 58 -5.15 0.80 -3.68
C ARG A 58 -4.77 2.03 -2.87
N PRO A 59 -3.48 2.20 -2.53
CA PRO A 59 -3.02 3.43 -1.89
C PRO A 59 -3.49 4.66 -2.67
N PRO A 60 -3.92 5.73 -2.00
CA PRO A 60 -4.33 6.95 -2.68
C PRO A 60 -3.15 7.53 -3.46
N ARG A 61 -3.44 8.01 -4.68
CA ARG A 61 -2.42 8.62 -5.54
C ARG A 61 -2.17 10.06 -5.10
N ILE A 62 -0.93 10.51 -5.22
CA ILE A 62 -0.61 11.93 -5.10
C ILE A 62 -1.39 12.71 -6.16
N GLY A 63 -2.02 13.81 -5.77
CA GLY A 63 -2.91 14.61 -6.59
C GLY A 63 -4.37 14.15 -6.62
N ALA A 64 -4.70 13.00 -6.02
CA ALA A 64 -6.08 12.51 -5.90
C ALA A 64 -6.73 12.91 -4.57
N PRO A 65 -8.06 12.96 -4.49
CA PRO A 65 -8.76 13.12 -3.22
C PRO A 65 -8.35 12.03 -2.22
N ALA A 66 -8.11 12.44 -0.98
CA ALA A 66 -7.87 11.52 0.13
C ALA A 66 -9.13 10.70 0.41
N PRO A 67 -9.03 9.36 0.51
CA PRO A 67 -10.15 8.52 0.92
C PRO A 67 -10.67 8.96 2.29
N ASP A 68 -11.96 9.24 2.38
CA ASP A 68 -12.57 9.66 3.64
C ASP A 68 -12.81 8.47 4.56
N PHE A 69 -12.64 8.69 5.85
CA PHE A 69 -12.92 7.68 6.87
C PHE A 69 -13.33 8.35 8.17
N THR A 70 -13.96 7.56 9.03
CA THR A 70 -14.41 7.99 10.35
C THR A 70 -13.88 7.01 11.40
N VAL A 71 -13.22 7.54 12.43
CA VAL A 71 -12.74 6.78 13.58
C VAL A 71 -13.39 7.31 14.85
N ARG A 72 -13.81 6.39 15.72
CA ARG A 72 -14.39 6.75 17.01
C ARG A 72 -13.30 6.86 18.07
N VAL A 73 -13.34 7.92 18.87
CA VAL A 73 -12.45 8.19 19.99
C VAL A 73 -13.27 8.37 21.24
N SER A 74 -13.34 7.35 22.08
CA SER A 74 -14.17 7.37 23.30
C SER A 74 -15.63 7.80 23.00
N ASP A 75 -15.98 9.04 23.35
CA ASP A 75 -17.32 9.63 23.20
C ASP A 75 -17.49 10.50 21.95
N ARG A 76 -16.44 10.70 21.17
CA ARG A 76 -16.47 11.52 19.95
C ARG A 76 -15.95 10.79 18.73
N THR A 77 -16.34 11.29 17.58
CA THR A 77 -15.96 10.77 16.27
C THR A 77 -15.09 11.78 15.56
N VAL A 78 -14.04 11.32 14.89
CA VAL A 78 -13.20 12.12 13.98
C VAL A 78 -13.40 11.61 12.57
N THR A 79 -13.87 12.47 11.67
CA THR A 79 -13.98 12.20 10.24
C THR A 79 -12.96 13.05 9.51
N LEU A 80 -12.16 12.43 8.63
CA LEU A 80 -11.09 13.15 7.92
C LEU A 80 -11.63 14.36 7.14
N SER A 81 -12.76 14.23 6.47
CA SER A 81 -13.36 15.32 5.69
C SER A 81 -13.79 16.52 6.54
N GLN A 82 -13.99 16.37 7.83
CA GLN A 82 -14.28 17.48 8.75
C GLN A 82 -13.04 18.36 9.03
N LEU A 83 -11.85 17.91 8.68
CA LEU A 83 -10.61 18.66 8.80
C LEU A 83 -10.27 19.49 7.54
N ARG A 84 -11.15 19.52 6.55
CA ARG A 84 -10.97 20.39 5.37
C ARG A 84 -10.78 21.85 5.77
N GLY A 85 -10.03 22.58 4.97
CA GLY A 85 -9.58 23.94 5.32
C GLY A 85 -8.25 23.96 6.09
N GLN A 86 -7.83 22.81 6.62
CA GLN A 86 -6.53 22.62 7.25
C GLN A 86 -5.63 21.72 6.39
N VAL A 87 -4.32 21.87 6.53
CA VAL A 87 -3.34 20.91 6.03
C VAL A 87 -3.27 19.75 7.05
N VAL A 88 -3.63 18.55 6.63
CA VAL A 88 -3.65 17.37 7.50
C VAL A 88 -2.42 16.50 7.26
N VAL A 89 -1.64 16.30 8.33
CA VAL A 89 -0.57 15.29 8.37
C VAL A 89 -1.19 14.03 8.98
N LEU A 90 -1.68 13.13 8.11
CA LEU A 90 -2.31 11.87 8.49
C LEU A 90 -1.22 10.82 8.67
N ASN A 91 -0.95 10.47 9.93
CA ASN A 91 0.09 9.52 10.31
C ASN A 91 -0.52 8.21 10.84
N PHE A 92 -0.17 7.09 10.23
CA PHE A 92 -0.52 5.75 10.71
C PHE A 92 0.64 5.17 11.51
N TRP A 93 0.38 4.75 12.75
CA TRP A 93 1.41 4.37 13.71
C TRP A 93 0.93 3.35 14.74
N ALA A 94 1.84 2.91 15.64
CA ALA A 94 1.50 2.10 16.80
C ALA A 94 2.52 2.30 17.93
N THR A 95 2.12 2.05 19.18
CA THR A 95 2.99 2.15 20.36
C THR A 95 4.10 1.11 20.38
N TRP A 96 3.89 -0.03 19.76
CA TRP A 96 4.84 -1.14 19.65
C TRP A 96 5.78 -1.03 18.44
N CYS A 97 5.71 0.06 17.67
CA CYS A 97 6.51 0.30 16.48
C CYS A 97 7.67 1.24 16.82
N PRO A 98 8.92 0.77 16.97
CA PRO A 98 10.03 1.62 17.38
C PRO A 98 10.26 2.86 16.51
N PRO A 99 10.31 2.78 15.16
CA PRO A 99 10.49 3.97 14.34
C PRO A 99 9.30 4.95 14.43
N CYS A 100 8.08 4.48 14.75
CA CYS A 100 6.95 5.36 15.03
C CYS A 100 7.18 6.18 16.31
N VAL A 101 7.68 5.53 17.35
CA VAL A 101 7.99 6.19 18.63
C VAL A 101 9.11 7.21 18.47
N GLU A 102 10.12 6.90 17.65
CA GLU A 102 11.24 7.80 17.37
C GLU A 102 10.81 9.09 16.66
N GLU A 103 9.82 9.03 15.76
CA GLU A 103 9.38 10.23 15.03
C GLU A 103 8.39 11.12 15.81
N LEU A 104 7.67 10.59 16.81
CA LEU A 104 6.62 11.31 17.54
C LEU A 104 7.06 12.66 18.11
N PRO A 105 8.24 12.80 18.76
CA PRO A 105 8.68 14.10 19.27
C PRO A 105 8.82 15.16 18.17
N SER A 106 9.25 14.78 16.98
CA SER A 106 9.37 15.70 15.84
C SER A 106 8.00 16.09 15.28
N LEU A 107 7.03 15.15 15.23
CA LEU A 107 5.64 15.42 14.86
C LEU A 107 4.98 16.45 15.82
N VAL A 108 5.18 16.25 17.13
CA VAL A 108 4.64 17.17 18.15
C VAL A 108 5.23 18.58 17.98
N ARG A 109 6.56 18.70 17.84
CA ARG A 109 7.23 19.98 17.62
C ARG A 109 6.77 20.64 16.33
N MET A 110 6.69 19.91 15.24
CA MET A 110 6.19 20.39 13.94
C MET A 110 4.78 20.94 14.08
N GLN A 111 3.85 20.19 14.69
CA GLN A 111 2.49 20.68 14.88
C GLN A 111 2.42 21.96 15.70
N GLN A 112 3.17 22.06 16.80
CA GLN A 112 3.24 23.27 17.61
C GLN A 112 3.70 24.47 16.78
N ARG A 113 4.77 24.31 15.98
CA ARG A 113 5.32 25.33 15.11
C ARG A 113 4.35 25.75 13.99
N MET A 114 3.64 24.79 13.40
CA MET A 114 2.80 25.02 12.22
C MET A 114 1.32 25.24 12.55
N LYS A 115 0.93 25.22 13.82
CA LYS A 115 -0.46 25.39 14.24
C LYS A 115 -1.11 26.67 13.72
N SER A 116 -0.40 27.80 13.79
CA SER A 116 -0.88 29.08 13.26
C SER A 116 -1.02 29.12 11.74
N HIS A 117 -0.35 28.20 11.04
CA HIS A 117 -0.47 28.00 9.60
C HIS A 117 -1.60 27.01 9.21
N GLY A 118 -2.42 26.60 10.18
CA GLY A 118 -3.53 25.69 9.93
C GLY A 118 -3.09 24.24 9.59
N VAL A 119 -1.94 23.82 10.11
CA VAL A 119 -1.48 22.43 10.00
C VAL A 119 -1.94 21.65 11.22
N ILE A 120 -2.53 20.47 11.01
CA ILE A 120 -2.94 19.54 12.07
C ILE A 120 -2.38 18.14 11.80
N VAL A 121 -1.90 17.47 12.85
CA VAL A 121 -1.57 16.06 12.81
C VAL A 121 -2.78 15.24 13.23
N LEU A 122 -3.23 14.33 12.37
CA LEU A 122 -4.17 13.27 12.71
C LEU A 122 -3.37 11.96 12.84
N ALA A 123 -3.05 11.57 14.07
CA ALA A 123 -2.30 10.36 14.36
C ALA A 123 -3.26 9.20 14.58
N VAL A 124 -3.31 8.24 13.65
CA VAL A 124 -4.19 7.07 13.71
C VAL A 124 -3.39 5.85 14.15
N SER A 125 -3.61 5.43 15.40
CA SER A 125 -2.95 4.25 15.96
C SER A 125 -3.70 2.98 15.59
N VAL A 126 -2.97 1.93 15.27
CA VAL A 126 -3.50 0.58 15.02
C VAL A 126 -3.36 -0.34 16.26
N ASP A 127 -3.10 0.21 17.42
CA ASP A 127 -3.00 -0.55 18.66
C ASP A 127 -4.30 -1.29 18.98
N ALA A 128 -4.20 -2.59 19.25
CA ALA A 128 -5.35 -3.40 19.66
C ALA A 128 -5.76 -3.11 21.13
N ASP A 129 -4.77 -2.87 22.01
CA ASP A 129 -4.98 -2.60 23.44
C ASP A 129 -5.14 -1.11 23.71
N GLU A 130 -6.35 -0.72 24.14
CA GLU A 130 -6.66 0.67 24.46
C GLU A 130 -5.93 1.19 25.69
N ASN A 131 -5.71 0.34 26.69
CA ASN A 131 -5.06 0.76 27.94
C ASN A 131 -3.58 1.05 27.71
N ASN A 132 -2.91 0.22 26.92
CA ASN A 132 -1.52 0.44 26.53
C ASN A 132 -1.39 1.71 25.68
N TYR A 133 -2.28 1.91 24.71
CA TYR A 133 -2.31 3.11 23.89
C TYR A 133 -2.50 4.38 24.74
N ARG A 134 -3.50 4.41 25.64
CA ARG A 134 -3.77 5.57 26.50
C ARG A 134 -2.62 5.87 27.45
N ARG A 135 -2.03 4.82 28.04
CA ARG A 135 -0.86 4.94 28.93
C ARG A 135 0.31 5.55 28.15
N PHE A 136 0.58 5.02 26.96
CA PHE A 136 1.65 5.52 26.10
C PHE A 136 1.49 7.02 25.78
N LEU A 137 0.30 7.44 25.36
CA LEU A 137 0.05 8.86 25.06
C LEU A 137 0.35 9.77 26.25
N LYS A 138 -0.01 9.32 27.46
CA LYS A 138 0.24 10.04 28.70
C LYS A 138 1.73 10.07 29.06
N ASP A 139 2.39 8.92 29.03
CA ASP A 139 3.78 8.76 29.45
C ASP A 139 4.76 9.50 28.52
N HIS A 140 4.38 9.68 27.25
CA HIS A 140 5.17 10.38 26.23
C HIS A 140 4.68 11.79 25.92
N ASP A 141 3.70 12.32 26.68
CA ASP A 141 3.11 13.67 26.48
C ASP A 141 2.70 13.93 25.02
N VAL A 142 2.05 12.94 24.38
CA VAL A 142 1.63 13.03 22.97
C VAL A 142 0.40 13.93 22.87
N ASN A 143 0.63 15.21 22.64
CA ASN A 143 -0.42 16.23 22.52
C ASN A 143 -0.78 16.47 21.05
N LEU A 144 -1.26 15.42 20.38
CA LEU A 144 -1.74 15.44 19.00
C LEU A 144 -3.23 15.04 18.96
N LEU A 145 -3.92 15.31 17.83
CA LEU A 145 -5.20 14.68 17.58
C LEU A 145 -4.95 13.19 17.29
N SER A 146 -4.84 12.40 18.34
CA SER A 146 -4.58 10.97 18.26
C SER A 146 -5.85 10.15 18.42
N VAL A 147 -6.05 9.19 17.54
CA VAL A 147 -7.22 8.29 17.50
C VAL A 147 -6.75 6.84 17.36
N ARG A 148 -7.57 5.89 17.79
CA ARG A 148 -7.25 4.46 17.68
C ARG A 148 -8.22 3.76 16.73
N ASP A 149 -7.66 3.00 15.76
CA ASP A 149 -8.36 2.17 14.79
C ASP A 149 -7.87 0.71 14.88
N PRO A 150 -8.29 -0.05 15.92
CA PRO A 150 -7.80 -1.40 16.16
C PRO A 150 -8.14 -2.40 15.04
N ASP A 151 -9.21 -2.13 14.30
CA ASP A 151 -9.64 -2.93 13.16
C ASP A 151 -8.82 -2.63 11.88
N GLN A 152 -7.95 -1.61 11.93
CA GLN A 152 -7.09 -1.18 10.82
C GLN A 152 -7.89 -0.84 9.53
N LYS A 153 -9.14 -0.41 9.66
CA LYS A 153 -10.00 -0.09 8.53
C LYS A 153 -9.49 1.12 7.75
N SER A 154 -9.07 2.16 8.48
CA SER A 154 -8.55 3.37 7.87
C SER A 154 -7.18 3.15 7.23
N SER A 155 -6.25 2.47 7.91
CA SER A 155 -4.94 2.13 7.34
C SER A 155 -5.08 1.19 6.14
N GLY A 156 -5.98 0.20 6.20
CA GLY A 156 -6.31 -0.68 5.08
C GLY A 156 -6.90 0.07 3.88
N LEU A 157 -7.75 1.09 4.11
CA LEU A 157 -8.29 1.95 3.06
C LEU A 157 -7.19 2.73 2.31
N TYR A 158 -6.12 3.10 3.03
CA TYR A 158 -4.94 3.76 2.48
C TYR A 158 -3.89 2.77 1.94
N GLY A 159 -4.12 1.46 2.05
CA GLY A 159 -3.17 0.42 1.65
C GLY A 159 -1.90 0.44 2.49
N THR A 160 -1.99 0.90 3.74
CA THR A 160 -0.87 1.00 4.68
C THR A 160 -0.77 -0.27 5.52
N PHE A 161 0.34 -0.98 5.39
CA PHE A 161 0.65 -2.23 6.12
C PHE A 161 2.00 -2.19 6.82
N LYS A 162 2.76 -1.10 6.64
CA LYS A 162 4.06 -0.86 7.29
C LYS A 162 4.00 0.49 7.99
N PHE A 163 4.43 0.53 9.23
CA PHE A 163 4.38 1.75 10.06
C PHE A 163 5.79 2.25 10.35
N PRO A 164 5.97 3.58 10.50
CA PRO A 164 4.97 4.62 10.24
C PRO A 164 4.79 4.87 8.73
N GLU A 165 3.60 5.29 8.35
CA GLU A 165 3.32 5.78 7.01
C GLU A 165 2.46 7.04 7.12
N THR A 166 2.87 8.12 6.44
CA THR A 166 2.22 9.42 6.57
C THR A 166 1.81 9.98 5.23
N TYR A 167 0.59 10.49 5.17
CA TYR A 167 0.05 11.22 4.03
C TYR A 167 -0.14 12.68 4.39
N VAL A 168 0.39 13.59 3.56
CA VAL A 168 0.12 15.02 3.68
C VAL A 168 -1.03 15.36 2.74
N ILE A 169 -2.09 15.92 3.30
CA ILE A 169 -3.34 16.25 2.63
C ILE A 169 -3.54 17.76 2.72
N ASP A 170 -3.80 18.41 1.58
CA ASP A 170 -4.01 19.85 1.55
C ASP A 170 -5.39 20.28 2.06
N ARG A 171 -5.63 21.58 2.09
CA ARG A 171 -6.89 22.20 2.57
C ARG A 171 -8.13 21.76 1.79
N ASN A 172 -7.94 21.33 0.53
CA ASN A 172 -9.01 20.82 -0.33
C ASN A 172 -9.26 19.32 -0.16
N GLY A 173 -8.48 18.64 0.71
CA GLY A 173 -8.56 17.21 0.92
C GLY A 173 -7.87 16.38 -0.17
N VAL A 174 -6.86 16.95 -0.86
CA VAL A 174 -6.07 16.27 -1.90
C VAL A 174 -4.74 15.81 -1.32
N VAL A 175 -4.37 14.56 -1.59
CA VAL A 175 -3.07 13.99 -1.17
C VAL A 175 -1.95 14.67 -1.94
N ARG A 176 -1.02 15.30 -1.22
CA ARG A 176 0.11 16.03 -1.81
C ARG A 176 1.45 15.32 -1.68
N ARG A 177 1.63 14.54 -0.63
CA ARG A 177 2.86 13.77 -0.41
C ARG A 177 2.56 12.51 0.42
N LYS A 178 3.40 11.49 0.25
CA LYS A 178 3.43 10.29 1.07
C LYS A 178 4.84 10.08 1.58
N PHE A 179 4.97 9.76 2.86
CA PHE A 179 6.22 9.35 3.50
C PHE A 179 6.08 7.92 3.99
N ILE A 180 7.12 7.12 3.81
CA ILE A 180 7.18 5.72 4.24
C ILE A 180 8.38 5.58 5.17
N GLY A 181 8.14 5.15 6.41
CA GLY A 181 9.13 5.12 7.49
C GLY A 181 9.21 6.44 8.25
N ALA A 182 10.02 6.44 9.31
CA ALA A 182 10.18 7.60 10.18
C ALA A 182 10.80 8.80 9.47
N VAL A 183 10.32 9.98 9.82
CA VAL A 183 10.74 11.28 9.25
C VAL A 183 11.06 12.24 10.41
N ASP A 184 12.09 13.06 10.27
CA ASP A 184 12.23 14.23 11.13
C ASP A 184 11.34 15.35 10.58
N TRP A 185 10.20 15.56 11.22
CA TRP A 185 9.19 16.53 10.82
C TRP A 185 9.62 17.98 11.07
N THR A 186 10.77 18.19 11.72
CA THR A 186 11.34 19.52 11.97
C THR A 186 12.30 20.00 10.88
N GLU A 187 12.61 19.15 9.92
CA GLU A 187 13.48 19.47 8.80
C GLU A 187 12.95 20.67 8.00
N PRO A 188 13.81 21.64 7.63
CA PRO A 188 13.39 22.86 6.92
C PRO A 188 12.60 22.57 5.64
N GLU A 189 13.00 21.55 4.88
CA GLU A 189 12.30 21.16 3.63
C GLU A 189 10.85 20.74 3.90
N VAL A 190 10.61 19.98 4.98
CA VAL A 190 9.28 19.53 5.37
C VAL A 190 8.42 20.70 5.83
N ILE A 191 8.96 21.57 6.68
CA ILE A 191 8.28 22.79 7.17
C ILE A 191 7.91 23.72 6.01
N ASP A 192 8.84 23.98 5.10
CA ASP A 192 8.61 24.82 3.92
C ASP A 192 7.55 24.20 2.98
N PHE A 193 7.58 22.88 2.83
CA PHE A 193 6.57 22.17 2.04
C PHE A 193 5.18 22.33 2.65
N LEU A 194 5.03 22.08 3.96
CA LEU A 194 3.74 22.22 4.66
C LEU A 194 3.23 23.66 4.62
N GLY A 195 4.13 24.65 4.71
CA GLY A 195 3.78 26.08 4.69
C GLY A 195 3.26 26.59 3.34
N ARG A 196 3.53 25.86 2.25
CA ARG A 196 3.05 26.19 0.89
C ARG A 196 1.69 25.60 0.55
N LEU A 197 1.11 24.74 1.38
CA LEU A 197 -0.18 24.12 1.18
C LEU A 197 -1.32 24.90 1.83
#